data_adc1b353939fd440b7f588b84660b9e5
#
_entry.id   adc1b353939fd440b7f588b84660b9e5
#
_cell.length_a   1.000
_cell.length_b   1.000
_cell.length_c   1.000
_cell.angle_alpha   90.00
_cell.angle_beta   90.00
_cell.angle_gamma   90.00
#
_symmetry.space_group_name_H-M   'P 1'
#
loop_
_entity.id
_entity.type
_entity.pdbx_description
1 polymer ?
#
loop_
_entity_poly.entity_id
_entity_poly.type
_entity_poly.pdbx_seq_one_letter_code
_entity_poly.pdbx_strand_id
1 'polypeptide(L)'
;MMRNDQSEAEPQALDPARTEQGEQLSLAQRGKLLRERAHRLAREPVAEESGERLEVVEFLLGSEHYGIETSFVREVHPLREVTHLPCTPPFVLGIMNLRGEILSVIDLRKFFDLGEPGAAELSKVIVLRCATMEFGILADAVVGVRTILARGVQGGLTTVTGIRADYLKGVTREHLVLLDAGKMLADRRLVVHEEV
;
A
#
# COMPACT_ATOMS: atom_id res chain seq x y z
N MET A 1 71.33 28.34 31.75
CA MET A 1 72.28 28.16 30.62
C MET A 1 71.43 27.75 29.44
N MET A 2 71.19 28.72 28.56
CA MET A 2 71.24 28.62 27.07
C MET A 2 70.36 27.52 26.46
N ARG A 3 69.51 27.69 25.44
CA ARG A 3 69.44 28.73 24.36
C ARG A 3 68.03 28.65 23.76
N ASN A 4 67.56 29.80 23.42
CA ASN A 4 66.60 30.16 22.38
C ASN A 4 66.77 29.32 21.10
N ASP A 5 65.77 28.85 20.48
CA ASP A 5 65.65 28.89 19.01
C ASP A 5 64.21 29.10 18.58
N GLN A 6 64.02 30.26 18.00
CA GLN A 6 62.82 30.68 17.29
C GLN A 6 62.89 30.09 15.88
N SER A 7 61.91 29.37 15.44
CA SER A 7 61.69 29.12 14.01
C SER A 7 60.31 29.61 13.63
N GLU A 8 60.31 30.79 13.07
CA GLU A 8 59.20 31.41 12.35
C GLU A 8 58.82 30.51 11.19
N ALA A 9 57.57 30.02 11.19
CA ALA A 9 56.96 29.42 10.02
C ALA A 9 56.02 30.46 9.38
N GLU A 10 56.38 30.87 8.19
CA GLU A 10 55.64 31.76 7.31
C GLU A 10 54.21 31.24 7.04
N PRO A 11 53.21 32.13 6.90
CA PRO A 11 51.87 31.72 6.45
C PRO A 11 51.93 31.45 4.94
N GLN A 12 51.75 30.19 4.56
CA GLN A 12 51.55 29.82 3.17
C GLN A 12 50.24 30.45 2.67
N ALA A 13 50.41 31.29 1.68
CA ALA A 13 49.34 31.90 0.91
C ALA A 13 48.42 30.84 0.31
N LEU A 14 47.13 30.91 0.65
CA LEU A 14 46.04 30.17 0.02
C LEU A 14 45.97 30.60 -1.44
N ASP A 15 46.27 29.66 -2.32
CA ASP A 15 46.14 29.78 -3.78
C ASP A 15 44.63 29.88 -4.14
N PRO A 16 44.16 31.01 -4.71
CA PRO A 16 42.75 31.20 -5.04
C PRO A 16 42.27 30.44 -6.30
N ALA A 17 43.13 29.59 -6.89
CA ALA A 17 42.87 28.95 -8.17
C ALA A 17 42.15 27.56 -8.07
N ARG A 18 41.71 27.12 -6.87
CA ARG A 18 41.17 25.75 -6.68
C ARG A 18 39.68 25.65 -6.40
N THR A 19 38.93 26.72 -6.59
CA THR A 19 37.49 26.72 -6.22
C THR A 19 36.55 27.04 -7.41
N GLU A 20 36.95 26.81 -8.65
CA GLU A 20 36.05 27.00 -9.81
C GLU A 20 36.19 25.89 -10.86
N GLN A 21 36.07 24.62 -10.44
CA GLN A 21 35.76 23.52 -11.36
C GLN A 21 34.42 22.92 -11.01
N GLY A 22 33.39 23.77 -10.87
CA GLY A 22 32.02 23.39 -11.10
C GLY A 22 31.85 23.17 -12.59
N GLU A 23 31.64 21.90 -13.02
CA GLU A 23 31.42 21.54 -14.41
C GLU A 23 30.34 22.43 -15.04
N GLN A 24 30.76 23.45 -15.76
CA GLN A 24 29.90 24.22 -16.66
C GLN A 24 29.59 23.33 -17.86
N LEU A 25 28.46 22.61 -17.80
CA LEU A 25 27.91 21.92 -18.96
C LEU A 25 27.89 22.86 -20.15
N SER A 26 28.53 22.48 -21.27
CA SER A 26 28.58 23.31 -22.48
C SER A 26 27.15 23.64 -22.93
N LEU A 27 26.96 24.78 -23.59
CA LEU A 27 25.64 25.21 -24.11
C LEU A 27 24.99 24.13 -24.97
N ALA A 28 25.77 23.32 -25.68
CA ALA A 28 25.30 22.19 -26.46
C ALA A 28 24.75 21.06 -25.56
N GLN A 29 25.42 20.76 -24.45
CA GLN A 29 24.97 19.74 -23.49
C GLN A 29 23.73 20.20 -22.73
N ARG A 30 23.64 21.48 -22.34
CA ARG A 30 22.42 22.06 -21.77
C ARG A 30 21.25 22.02 -22.74
N GLY A 31 21.49 22.34 -24.03
CA GLY A 31 20.47 22.24 -25.08
C GLY A 31 19.97 20.82 -25.30
N LYS A 32 20.86 19.83 -25.25
CA LYS A 32 20.49 18.41 -25.35
C LYS A 32 19.66 17.96 -24.15
N LEU A 33 20.09 18.31 -22.94
CA LEU A 33 19.37 17.96 -21.70
C LEU A 33 17.97 18.61 -21.64
N LEU A 34 17.86 19.88 -22.11
CA LEU A 34 16.58 20.57 -22.18
C LEU A 34 15.64 19.93 -23.24
N ARG A 35 16.19 19.52 -24.39
CA ARG A 35 15.40 18.80 -25.40
C ARG A 35 14.96 17.42 -24.92
N GLU A 36 15.81 16.68 -24.22
CA GLU A 36 15.44 15.40 -23.63
C GLU A 36 14.39 15.54 -22.54
N ARG A 37 14.49 16.58 -21.69
CA ARG A 37 13.45 16.91 -20.70
C ARG A 37 12.16 17.37 -21.38
N ALA A 38 12.26 18.26 -22.38
CA ALA A 38 11.08 18.68 -23.15
C ALA A 38 10.44 17.50 -23.88
N HIS A 39 11.21 16.58 -24.45
CA HIS A 39 10.68 15.36 -25.07
C HIS A 39 10.04 14.39 -24.06
N ARG A 40 10.55 14.37 -22.81
CA ARG A 40 9.96 13.59 -21.72
C ARG A 40 8.68 14.21 -21.20
N LEU A 41 8.61 15.54 -21.16
CA LEU A 41 7.42 16.31 -20.79
C LEU A 41 6.40 16.41 -21.93
N ALA A 42 6.85 16.39 -23.20
CA ALA A 42 6.01 16.38 -24.39
C ALA A 42 5.61 14.96 -24.87
N ARG A 43 6.04 13.90 -24.15
CA ARG A 43 5.31 12.65 -24.25
C ARG A 43 3.92 12.96 -23.74
N GLU A 44 2.98 13.04 -24.70
CA GLU A 44 1.56 13.05 -24.39
C GLU A 44 1.32 12.01 -23.29
N PRO A 45 0.61 12.34 -22.20
CA PRO A 45 0.15 11.34 -21.27
C PRO A 45 -0.52 10.28 -22.15
N VAL A 46 0.02 9.04 -22.10
CA VAL A 46 -0.49 7.87 -22.83
C VAL A 46 -2.00 8.05 -22.87
N ALA A 47 -2.55 8.22 -24.07
CA ALA A 47 -3.90 8.69 -24.38
C ALA A 47 -4.81 8.37 -23.21
N GLU A 48 -5.37 9.39 -22.54
CA GLU A 48 -6.19 9.20 -21.34
C GLU A 48 -7.18 8.13 -21.73
N GLU A 49 -6.92 6.91 -21.27
CA GLU A 49 -7.79 5.80 -21.58
C GLU A 49 -9.12 6.19 -20.96
N SER A 50 -10.02 6.70 -21.80
CA SER A 50 -11.35 7.14 -21.42
C SER A 50 -12.11 5.93 -20.86
N GLY A 51 -12.34 5.92 -19.55
CA GLY A 51 -13.03 4.86 -18.85
C GLY A 51 -13.22 5.23 -17.38
N GLU A 52 -14.20 4.60 -16.78
CA GLU A 52 -14.43 4.71 -15.34
C GLU A 52 -13.17 4.29 -14.60
N ARG A 53 -12.70 5.15 -13.68
CA ARG A 53 -11.53 4.94 -12.85
C ARG A 53 -11.98 4.53 -11.46
N LEU A 54 -11.37 3.48 -10.93
CA LEU A 54 -11.58 3.03 -9.57
C LEU A 54 -10.32 3.30 -8.77
N GLU A 55 -10.46 3.96 -7.63
CA GLU A 55 -9.38 4.09 -6.66
C GLU A 55 -9.46 2.92 -5.68
N VAL A 56 -8.37 2.21 -5.52
CA VAL A 56 -8.30 1.02 -4.68
C VAL A 56 -7.14 1.11 -3.69
N VAL A 57 -7.36 0.62 -2.48
CA VAL A 57 -6.30 0.31 -1.53
C VAL A 57 -5.73 -1.05 -1.91
N GLU A 58 -4.45 -1.08 -2.28
CA GLU A 58 -3.72 -2.31 -2.58
C GLU A 58 -3.03 -2.83 -1.33
N PHE A 59 -3.18 -4.13 -1.08
CA PHE A 59 -2.60 -4.80 0.09
C PHE A 59 -2.22 -6.25 -0.23
N LEU A 60 -1.43 -6.85 0.65
CA LEU A 60 -0.95 -8.22 0.52
C LEU A 60 -1.68 -9.15 1.48
N LEU A 61 -2.02 -10.33 0.98
CA LEU A 61 -2.37 -11.52 1.76
C LEU A 61 -1.47 -12.66 1.29
N GLY A 62 -0.48 -13.03 2.09
CA GLY A 62 0.59 -13.92 1.67
C GLY A 62 1.40 -13.30 0.52
N SER A 63 1.46 -14.00 -0.61
CA SER A 63 2.16 -13.56 -1.82
C SER A 63 1.25 -12.89 -2.85
N GLU A 64 -0.05 -12.82 -2.60
CA GLU A 64 -1.02 -12.32 -3.55
C GLU A 64 -1.38 -10.86 -3.25
N HIS A 65 -1.57 -10.08 -4.32
CA HIS A 65 -1.99 -8.68 -4.27
C HIS A 65 -3.51 -8.58 -4.37
N TYR A 66 -4.09 -7.91 -3.39
CA TYR A 66 -5.52 -7.64 -3.30
C TYR A 66 -5.80 -6.15 -3.37
N GLY A 67 -6.97 -5.79 -3.87
CA GLY A 67 -7.47 -4.43 -3.91
C GLY A 67 -8.89 -4.34 -3.38
N ILE A 68 -9.17 -3.24 -2.68
CA ILE A 68 -10.51 -2.86 -2.24
C ILE A 68 -10.75 -1.40 -2.61
N GLU A 69 -11.93 -1.06 -3.11
CA GLU A 69 -12.26 0.31 -3.45
C GLU A 69 -12.16 1.22 -2.21
N THR A 70 -11.51 2.37 -2.39
CA THR A 70 -11.29 3.34 -1.30
C THR A 70 -12.58 3.85 -0.68
N SER A 71 -13.68 3.85 -1.45
CA SER A 71 -15.02 4.24 -0.97
C SER A 71 -15.54 3.43 0.20
N PHE A 72 -15.06 2.20 0.37
CA PHE A 72 -15.41 1.33 1.50
C PHE A 72 -14.38 1.34 2.62
N VAL A 73 -13.22 1.98 2.43
CA VAL A 73 -12.14 2.00 3.42
C VAL A 73 -12.25 3.26 4.26
N ARG A 74 -12.48 3.08 5.56
CA ARG A 74 -12.48 4.18 6.53
C ARG A 74 -11.06 4.63 6.85
N GLU A 75 -10.21 3.67 7.25
CA GLU A 75 -8.83 3.94 7.67
C GLU A 75 -7.99 2.64 7.70
N VAL A 76 -6.67 2.79 7.82
CA VAL A 76 -5.72 1.69 7.97
C VAL A 76 -4.94 1.88 9.26
N HIS A 77 -4.88 0.85 10.08
CA HIS A 77 -4.17 0.84 11.36
C HIS A 77 -3.13 -0.28 11.44
N PRO A 78 -2.04 -0.09 12.18
CA PRO A 78 -1.22 -1.23 12.60
C PRO A 78 -2.06 -2.16 13.48
N LEU A 79 -1.92 -3.47 13.29
CA LEU A 79 -2.50 -4.42 14.22
C LEU A 79 -1.84 -4.21 15.59
N ARG A 80 -2.67 -4.06 16.59
CA ARG A 80 -2.26 -3.92 17.98
C ARG A 80 -2.90 -5.04 18.81
N GLU A 81 -3.15 -4.77 20.07
CA GLU A 81 -3.80 -5.70 20.99
C GLU A 81 -5.17 -6.15 20.45
N VAL A 82 -5.29 -7.46 20.22
CA VAL A 82 -6.53 -8.12 19.81
C VAL A 82 -6.97 -9.04 20.94
N THR A 83 -8.21 -8.90 21.35
CA THR A 83 -8.83 -9.81 22.30
C THR A 83 -9.56 -10.90 21.53
N HIS A 84 -9.12 -12.15 21.68
CA HIS A 84 -9.77 -13.29 21.05
C HIS A 84 -11.12 -13.56 21.71
N LEU A 85 -12.13 -13.81 20.88
CA LEU A 85 -13.47 -14.18 21.34
C LEU A 85 -13.60 -15.71 21.36
N PRO A 86 -14.07 -16.32 22.46
CA PRO A 86 -14.38 -17.76 22.45
C PRO A 86 -15.55 -18.05 21.55
N CYS A 87 -15.60 -19.29 21.04
CA CYS A 87 -16.72 -19.79 20.22
C CYS A 87 -16.98 -19.05 18.90
N THR A 88 -16.02 -18.27 18.42
CA THR A 88 -16.10 -17.61 17.10
C THR A 88 -15.52 -18.49 15.99
N PRO A 89 -15.95 -18.31 14.72
CA PRO A 89 -15.34 -19.00 13.59
C PRO A 89 -13.83 -18.75 13.48
N PRO A 90 -13.03 -19.68 12.94
CA PRO A 90 -11.56 -19.56 12.88
C PRO A 90 -11.03 -18.33 12.14
N PHE A 91 -11.82 -17.77 11.23
CA PHE A 91 -11.47 -16.56 10.49
C PHE A 91 -11.67 -15.26 11.30
N VAL A 92 -12.41 -15.30 12.40
CA VAL A 92 -12.53 -14.17 13.32
C VAL A 92 -11.28 -14.15 14.19
N LEU A 93 -10.42 -13.16 13.97
CA LEU A 93 -9.22 -12.99 14.76
C LEU A 93 -9.56 -12.56 16.20
N GLY A 94 -10.58 -11.75 16.37
CA GLY A 94 -11.04 -11.22 17.64
C GLY A 94 -11.55 -9.80 17.49
N ILE A 95 -11.51 -9.05 18.59
CA ILE A 95 -11.90 -7.64 18.65
C ILE A 95 -10.71 -6.77 19.04
N MET A 96 -10.67 -5.55 18.53
CA MET A 96 -9.72 -4.52 18.95
C MET A 96 -10.45 -3.23 19.32
N ASN A 97 -9.84 -2.46 20.22
CA ASN A 97 -10.32 -1.11 20.51
C ASN A 97 -9.66 -0.12 19.54
N LEU A 98 -10.49 0.55 18.76
CA LEU A 98 -10.06 1.60 17.86
C LEU A 98 -10.68 2.93 18.28
N ARG A 99 -9.90 3.76 18.99
CA ARG A 99 -10.33 5.08 19.48
C ARG A 99 -11.60 5.05 20.36
N GLY A 100 -11.79 3.99 21.14
CA GLY A 100 -12.96 3.80 22.00
C GLY A 100 -14.11 3.04 21.36
N GLU A 101 -14.03 2.72 20.07
CA GLU A 101 -14.98 1.85 19.35
C GLU A 101 -14.45 0.41 19.32
N ILE A 102 -15.31 -0.55 19.57
CA ILE A 102 -14.98 -1.98 19.48
C ILE A 102 -15.17 -2.43 18.03
N LEU A 103 -14.09 -2.91 17.42
CA LEU A 103 -14.03 -3.34 16.03
C LEU A 103 -13.70 -4.82 15.96
N SER A 104 -14.54 -5.62 15.28
CA SER A 104 -14.21 -7.01 14.96
C SER A 104 -13.15 -7.06 13.87
N VAL A 105 -12.16 -7.95 14.00
CA VAL A 105 -11.09 -8.15 13.03
C VAL A 105 -11.17 -9.55 12.43
N ILE A 106 -11.16 -9.61 11.11
CA ILE A 106 -11.29 -10.83 10.31
C ILE A 106 -10.00 -11.12 9.58
N ASP A 107 -9.56 -12.37 9.65
CA ASP A 107 -8.46 -12.89 8.84
C ASP A 107 -9.00 -13.47 7.52
N LEU A 108 -8.85 -12.71 6.43
CA LEU A 108 -9.33 -13.14 5.11
C LEU A 108 -8.58 -14.36 4.58
N ARG A 109 -7.35 -14.64 5.02
CA ARG A 109 -6.62 -15.83 4.60
C ARG A 109 -7.31 -17.08 5.08
N LYS A 110 -7.75 -17.08 6.35
CA LYS A 110 -8.53 -18.17 6.93
C LYS A 110 -9.93 -18.25 6.33
N PHE A 111 -10.53 -17.10 6.05
CA PHE A 111 -11.87 -17.05 5.46
C PHE A 111 -11.88 -17.59 4.03
N PHE A 112 -10.83 -17.33 3.25
CA PHE A 112 -10.67 -17.79 1.86
C PHE A 112 -9.89 -19.11 1.71
N ASP A 113 -9.44 -19.71 2.81
CA ASP A 113 -8.63 -20.93 2.82
C ASP A 113 -7.35 -20.80 1.97
N LEU A 114 -6.62 -19.69 2.17
CA LEU A 114 -5.40 -19.36 1.41
C LEU A 114 -4.12 -20.02 1.96
N GLY A 115 -4.23 -20.91 2.93
CA GLY A 115 -3.09 -21.54 3.59
C GLY A 115 -2.46 -20.68 4.69
N GLU A 116 -1.41 -21.25 5.33
CA GLU A 116 -0.71 -20.59 6.44
C GLU A 116 0.13 -19.41 5.95
N PRO A 117 0.10 -18.28 6.67
CA PRO A 117 0.94 -17.12 6.33
C PRO A 117 2.41 -17.44 6.57
N GLY A 118 3.29 -16.99 5.68
CA GLY A 118 4.67 -16.73 6.06
C GLY A 118 4.71 -15.73 7.23
N ALA A 119 5.77 -15.81 8.06
CA ALA A 119 5.96 -14.95 9.22
C ALA A 119 6.03 -13.47 8.82
N ALA A 120 4.89 -12.81 8.69
CA ALA A 120 4.81 -11.37 8.51
C ALA A 120 4.79 -10.72 9.89
N GLU A 121 5.90 -10.10 10.29
CA GLU A 121 6.04 -9.45 11.61
C GLU A 121 5.15 -8.21 11.78
N LEU A 122 4.65 -7.62 10.71
CA LEU A 122 3.88 -6.37 10.74
C LEU A 122 2.57 -6.53 9.97
N SER A 123 1.52 -6.87 10.70
CA SER A 123 0.18 -6.89 10.13
C SER A 123 -0.52 -5.53 10.25
N LYS A 124 -1.36 -5.21 9.29
CA LYS A 124 -2.22 -4.03 9.27
C LYS A 124 -3.68 -4.44 9.34
N VAL A 125 -4.51 -3.57 9.87
CA VAL A 125 -5.96 -3.71 9.83
C VAL A 125 -6.51 -2.63 8.91
N ILE A 126 -7.20 -3.05 7.86
CA ILE A 126 -7.94 -2.16 6.96
C ILE A 126 -9.39 -2.16 7.45
N VAL A 127 -9.85 -1.01 7.90
CA VAL A 127 -11.21 -0.84 8.43
C VAL A 127 -12.16 -0.59 7.26
N LEU A 128 -13.08 -1.52 7.05
CA LEU A 128 -14.13 -1.42 6.05
C LEU A 128 -15.41 -0.93 6.69
N ARG A 129 -16.12 -0.04 6.01
CA ARG A 129 -17.34 0.58 6.50
C ARG A 129 -18.37 0.77 5.40
N CYS A 130 -19.63 0.53 5.75
CA CYS A 130 -20.79 1.02 5.03
C CYS A 130 -21.79 1.68 6.02
N ALA A 131 -22.99 2.01 5.57
CA ALA A 131 -23.98 2.68 6.43
C ALA A 131 -24.41 1.85 7.66
N THR A 132 -24.36 0.52 7.56
CA THR A 132 -24.92 -0.41 8.57
C THR A 132 -23.90 -1.35 9.19
N MET A 133 -22.67 -1.39 8.65
CA MET A 133 -21.67 -2.37 9.04
C MET A 133 -20.27 -1.78 9.04
N GLU A 134 -19.48 -2.18 10.02
CA GLU A 134 -18.06 -1.86 10.09
C GLU A 134 -17.27 -3.03 10.70
N PHE A 135 -16.16 -3.41 10.06
CA PHE A 135 -15.22 -4.40 10.60
C PHE A 135 -13.83 -4.19 9.99
N GLY A 136 -12.82 -4.73 10.65
CA GLY A 136 -11.44 -4.72 10.17
C GLY A 136 -11.08 -6.00 9.43
N ILE A 137 -10.32 -5.91 8.36
CA ILE A 137 -9.68 -7.04 7.71
C ILE A 137 -8.17 -7.01 7.98
N LEU A 138 -7.60 -8.17 8.28
CA LEU A 138 -6.17 -8.33 8.46
C LEU A 138 -5.47 -8.35 7.11
N ALA A 139 -4.41 -7.55 6.97
CA ALA A 139 -3.52 -7.54 5.82
C ALA A 139 -2.07 -7.70 6.30
N ASP A 140 -1.25 -8.43 5.54
CA ASP A 140 0.17 -8.59 5.87
C ASP A 140 0.92 -7.27 5.66
N ALA A 141 0.62 -6.57 4.57
CA ALA A 141 1.11 -5.23 4.30
C ALA A 141 0.11 -4.45 3.45
N VAL A 142 0.11 -3.13 3.61
CA VAL A 142 -0.63 -2.22 2.72
C VAL A 142 0.39 -1.53 1.83
N VAL A 143 0.24 -1.71 0.52
CA VAL A 143 1.13 -1.16 -0.50
C VAL A 143 0.85 0.32 -0.71
N GLY A 144 -0.43 0.69 -0.82
CA GLY A 144 -0.87 2.08 -1.01
C GLY A 144 -2.20 2.18 -1.73
N VAL A 145 -2.50 3.38 -2.20
CA VAL A 145 -3.67 3.65 -3.04
C VAL A 145 -3.23 3.75 -4.48
N ARG A 146 -3.96 3.08 -5.37
CA ARG A 146 -3.73 3.17 -6.82
C ARG A 146 -5.05 3.33 -7.58
N THR A 147 -4.95 3.94 -8.74
CA THR A 147 -6.08 4.08 -9.67
C THR A 147 -6.00 2.98 -10.72
N ILE A 148 -7.09 2.27 -10.93
CA ILE A 148 -7.24 1.25 -11.97
C ILE A 148 -8.40 1.64 -12.91
N LEU A 149 -8.38 1.13 -14.13
CA LEU A 149 -9.51 1.29 -15.06
C LEU A 149 -10.51 0.17 -14.83
N ALA A 150 -11.78 0.51 -14.61
CA ALA A 150 -12.85 -0.47 -14.38
C ALA A 150 -12.93 -1.53 -15.50
N ARG A 151 -12.73 -1.11 -16.75
CA ARG A 151 -12.67 -2.02 -17.93
C ARG A 151 -11.49 -2.99 -17.92
N GLY A 152 -10.44 -2.69 -17.14
CA GLY A 152 -9.26 -3.55 -16.98
C GLY A 152 -9.48 -4.69 -15.99
N VAL A 153 -10.60 -4.67 -15.27
CA VAL A 153 -10.97 -5.70 -14.30
C VAL A 153 -11.73 -6.80 -15.05
N GLN A 154 -11.14 -7.98 -15.12
CA GLN A 154 -11.76 -9.16 -15.73
C GLN A 154 -12.48 -9.94 -14.65
N GLY A 155 -13.82 -10.02 -14.76
CA GLY A 155 -14.64 -10.86 -13.90
C GLY A 155 -14.70 -12.31 -14.40
N GLY A 156 -15.21 -13.22 -13.57
CA GLY A 156 -15.54 -14.59 -13.98
C GLY A 156 -14.34 -15.50 -14.21
N LEU A 157 -13.26 -15.35 -13.41
CA LEU A 157 -12.16 -16.31 -13.46
C LEU A 157 -12.62 -17.67 -12.97
N THR A 158 -12.69 -18.61 -13.90
CA THR A 158 -13.05 -20.02 -13.63
C THR A 158 -12.02 -20.75 -12.76
N THR A 159 -10.86 -20.16 -12.55
CA THR A 159 -9.79 -20.72 -11.73
C THR A 159 -9.96 -20.45 -10.24
N VAL A 160 -10.77 -19.45 -9.86
CA VAL A 160 -11.08 -19.14 -8.45
C VAL A 160 -12.36 -19.85 -8.08
N THR A 161 -12.28 -20.84 -7.21
CA THR A 161 -13.41 -21.64 -6.74
C THR A 161 -13.67 -21.44 -5.24
N GLY A 162 -14.84 -21.85 -4.78
CA GLY A 162 -15.20 -21.77 -3.37
C GLY A 162 -15.64 -20.36 -2.93
N ILE A 163 -15.63 -20.15 -1.62
CA ILE A 163 -16.15 -18.94 -0.97
C ILE A 163 -15.48 -17.66 -1.46
N ARG A 164 -14.20 -17.74 -1.88
CA ARG A 164 -13.45 -16.61 -2.43
C ARG A 164 -14.11 -16.04 -3.69
N ALA A 165 -14.67 -16.91 -4.55
CA ALA A 165 -15.30 -16.49 -5.79
C ALA A 165 -16.53 -15.58 -5.56
N ASP A 166 -17.24 -15.77 -4.46
CA ASP A 166 -18.42 -14.98 -4.12
C ASP A 166 -18.10 -13.51 -3.89
N TYR A 167 -16.91 -13.23 -3.35
CA TYR A 167 -16.44 -11.87 -3.01
C TYR A 167 -15.47 -11.29 -4.02
N LEU A 168 -15.23 -11.99 -5.12
CA LEU A 168 -14.36 -11.51 -6.18
C LEU A 168 -15.13 -10.58 -7.12
N LYS A 169 -14.66 -9.34 -7.27
CA LYS A 169 -15.12 -8.41 -8.31
C LYS A 169 -14.46 -8.69 -9.65
N GLY A 170 -13.18 -9.10 -9.62
CA GLY A 170 -12.40 -9.46 -10.79
C GLY A 170 -10.90 -9.41 -10.53
N VAL A 171 -10.11 -9.63 -11.60
CA VAL A 171 -8.65 -9.54 -11.53
C VAL A 171 -8.16 -8.65 -12.67
N THR A 172 -7.18 -7.80 -12.38
CA THR A 172 -6.53 -6.97 -13.39
C THR A 172 -5.46 -7.77 -14.16
N ARG A 173 -5.00 -7.24 -15.30
CA ARG A 173 -3.88 -7.82 -16.05
C ARG A 173 -2.57 -7.92 -15.26
N GLU A 174 -2.43 -7.07 -14.25
CA GLU A 174 -1.28 -7.03 -13.35
C GLU A 174 -1.43 -7.97 -12.15
N HIS A 175 -2.39 -8.91 -12.19
CA HIS A 175 -2.67 -9.90 -11.16
C HIS A 175 -3.17 -9.29 -9.82
N LEU A 176 -3.70 -8.07 -9.83
CA LEU A 176 -4.38 -7.51 -8.67
C LEU A 176 -5.79 -8.11 -8.56
N VAL A 177 -6.05 -8.80 -7.48
CA VAL A 177 -7.35 -9.42 -7.15
C VAL A 177 -8.25 -8.37 -6.52
N LEU A 178 -9.29 -7.94 -7.21
CA LEU A 178 -10.22 -6.94 -6.69
C LEU A 178 -11.36 -7.61 -5.92
N LEU A 179 -11.49 -7.26 -4.64
CA LEU A 179 -12.56 -7.76 -3.77
C LEU A 179 -13.78 -6.85 -3.81
N ASP A 180 -14.94 -7.44 -3.69
CA ASP A 180 -16.21 -6.76 -3.56
C ASP A 180 -16.51 -6.48 -2.07
N ALA A 181 -16.03 -5.34 -1.58
CA ALA A 181 -16.25 -4.94 -0.20
C ALA A 181 -17.74 -4.71 0.12
N GLY A 182 -18.54 -4.32 -0.88
CA GLY A 182 -19.97 -4.16 -0.70
C GLY A 182 -20.66 -5.50 -0.36
N LYS A 183 -20.30 -6.58 -1.07
CA LYS A 183 -20.77 -7.93 -0.74
C LYS A 183 -20.25 -8.39 0.63
N MET A 184 -19.00 -8.12 0.95
CA MET A 184 -18.43 -8.47 2.26
C MET A 184 -19.17 -7.77 3.38
N LEU A 185 -19.45 -6.48 3.26
CA LEU A 185 -20.17 -5.68 4.26
C LEU A 185 -21.66 -6.03 4.36
N ALA A 186 -22.23 -6.67 3.35
CA ALA A 186 -23.64 -7.12 3.35
C ALA A 186 -23.79 -8.55 3.87
N ASP A 187 -22.70 -9.31 4.03
CA ASP A 187 -22.78 -10.72 4.38
C ASP A 187 -22.87 -10.96 5.88
N ARG A 188 -23.94 -11.58 6.31
CA ARG A 188 -24.18 -11.93 7.71
C ARG A 188 -23.16 -12.93 8.28
N ARG A 189 -22.47 -13.71 7.45
CA ARG A 189 -21.42 -14.65 7.88
C ARG A 189 -20.20 -13.94 8.46
N LEU A 190 -19.97 -12.71 8.03
CA LEU A 190 -18.87 -11.86 8.53
C LEU A 190 -19.28 -11.00 9.73
N VAL A 191 -20.56 -11.06 10.12
CA VAL A 191 -21.09 -10.35 11.28
C VAL A 191 -20.96 -11.24 12.50
N VAL A 192 -20.16 -10.82 13.47
CA VAL A 192 -20.15 -11.42 14.78
C VAL A 192 -21.22 -10.72 15.61
N HIS A 193 -22.44 -11.25 15.59
CA HIS A 193 -23.50 -10.85 16.53
C HIS A 193 -23.41 -11.78 17.74
N GLU A 194 -22.99 -11.27 18.89
CA GLU A 194 -23.35 -11.88 20.14
C GLU A 194 -24.80 -11.46 20.46
N GLU A 195 -25.74 -12.39 20.27
CA GLU A 195 -27.00 -12.31 21.00
C GLU A 195 -26.71 -12.68 22.45
N VAL A 196 -26.79 -11.70 23.34
CA VAL A 196 -26.73 -11.88 24.79
C VAL A 196 -28.11 -12.36 25.26
#